data_a6c9688b32169b14da73ddfdffcd4160
#
_entry.id   a6c9688b32169b14da73ddfdffcd4160
#
_cell.length_a   1.000
_cell.length_b   1.000
_cell.length_c   1.000
_cell.angle_alpha   90.00
_cell.angle_beta   90.00
_cell.angle_gamma   90.00
#
_symmetry.space_group_name_H-M   'P 1'
#
loop_
_entity.id
_entity.type
_entity.pdbx_description
1 polymer ?
#
loop_
_entity_poly.entity_id
_entity_poly.type
_entity_poly.pdbx_seq_one_letter_code
_entity_poly.pdbx_strand_id
1 'polypeptide(L)'
;MKSMRTDSWFDSHGAGRIHVCRWTPEGEPKAVFQIVHGIAEFIERYDGFADYLTKQGYLVVAEDHMGHGQSINGDGIQGYFHGGWFAAVEDTFQLLTDTRKEFPNLPYVLFGHSMGSFMARTLLCKYPDCGITAAIICGTGWQPVFALPAAIRLVEAVCEKTGETKPNEKLQDLVFGSYNKKVEHPRTPFDWLTRDARIVDEYIAHPLCGFTASAGLLRDMMKGISFIEQPVNLGAMRKDLPVFFISGGDDPVGNYGKGVLQSANAFRKAGMNDVTVRIYPLCRHELLNEINKEEVYEDITQWLGRYIFGCAR
;
A
#
# COMPACT_ATOMS: atom_id res chain seq x y z
N MET A 1 7.24 -26.43 -1.23
CA MET A 1 6.05 -26.56 -0.34
C MET A 1 5.41 -25.18 -0.24
N LYS A 2 4.11 -25.07 0.00
CA LYS A 2 3.45 -23.79 0.31
C LYS A 2 3.89 -23.33 1.69
N SER A 3 4.10 -22.04 1.87
CA SER A 3 4.33 -21.44 3.18
C SER A 3 3.20 -21.80 4.17
N MET A 4 3.51 -21.90 5.45
CA MET A 4 2.48 -22.05 6.47
C MET A 4 1.82 -20.69 6.70
N ARG A 5 0.55 -20.53 6.28
CA ARG A 5 -0.26 -19.36 6.57
C ARG A 5 -1.07 -19.57 7.85
N THR A 6 -1.09 -18.56 8.69
CA THR A 6 -1.94 -18.49 9.89
C THR A 6 -2.69 -17.17 9.91
N ASP A 7 -3.91 -17.21 10.44
CA ASP A 7 -4.78 -16.05 10.56
C ASP A 7 -4.93 -15.67 12.04
N SER A 8 -4.96 -14.37 12.32
CA SER A 8 -5.15 -13.82 13.65
C SER A 8 -5.93 -12.49 13.57
N TRP A 9 -6.27 -11.93 14.74
CA TRP A 9 -7.11 -10.74 14.82
C TRP A 9 -6.67 -9.87 15.98
N PHE A 10 -6.77 -8.55 15.81
CA PHE A 10 -6.65 -7.59 16.91
C PHE A 10 -7.78 -6.55 16.84
N ASP A 11 -8.02 -5.83 17.93
CA ASP A 11 -9.03 -4.77 17.97
C ASP A 11 -8.50 -3.51 17.29
N SER A 12 -9.30 -2.94 16.37
CA SER A 12 -8.93 -1.75 15.59
C SER A 12 -8.92 -0.49 16.45
N HIS A 13 -8.05 0.45 16.11
CA HIS A 13 -8.05 1.82 16.63
C HIS A 13 -9.27 2.65 16.19
N GLY A 14 -9.98 2.21 15.16
CA GLY A 14 -11.24 2.80 14.73
C GLY A 14 -12.42 2.10 15.36
N ALA A 15 -12.88 1.01 14.76
CA ALA A 15 -13.94 0.16 15.27
C ALA A 15 -13.84 -1.26 14.72
N GLY A 16 -14.23 -2.25 15.53
CA GLY A 16 -14.23 -3.65 15.17
C GLY A 16 -12.86 -4.31 15.25
N ARG A 17 -12.64 -5.34 14.44
CA ARG A 17 -11.42 -6.15 14.47
C ARG A 17 -10.72 -6.16 13.14
N ILE A 18 -9.42 -6.22 13.18
CA ILE A 18 -8.52 -6.28 12.04
C ILE A 18 -8.04 -7.73 11.86
N HIS A 19 -8.26 -8.26 10.67
CA HIS A 19 -7.77 -9.55 10.24
C HIS A 19 -6.31 -9.44 9.83
N VAL A 20 -5.50 -10.40 10.25
CA VAL A 20 -4.06 -10.49 9.96
C VAL A 20 -3.74 -11.85 9.38
N CYS A 21 -3.02 -11.88 8.26
CA CYS A 21 -2.35 -13.07 7.75
C CYS A 21 -0.87 -13.03 8.08
N ARG A 22 -0.35 -14.21 8.43
CA ARG A 22 1.09 -14.44 8.62
C ARG A 22 1.51 -15.65 7.79
N TRP A 23 2.54 -15.48 6.96
CA TRP A 23 3.19 -16.54 6.20
C TRP A 23 4.57 -16.78 6.78
N THR A 24 4.78 -17.99 7.32
CA THR A 24 6.00 -18.34 8.04
C THR A 24 6.94 -19.14 7.14
N PRO A 25 8.25 -18.77 7.06
CA PRO A 25 9.24 -19.54 6.32
C PRO A 25 9.54 -20.89 7.00
N GLU A 26 10.16 -21.80 6.25
CA GLU A 26 10.77 -23.00 6.86
C GLU A 26 12.00 -22.57 7.69
N GLY A 27 12.03 -22.96 8.97
CA GLY A 27 13.11 -22.60 9.89
C GLY A 27 13.00 -21.19 10.47
N GLU A 28 14.08 -20.72 11.08
CA GLU A 28 14.10 -19.40 11.74
C GLU A 28 14.04 -18.26 10.71
N PRO A 29 13.14 -17.29 10.88
CA PRO A 29 13.04 -16.17 9.98
C PRO A 29 14.29 -15.27 10.05
N LYS A 30 14.71 -14.76 8.90
CA LYS A 30 15.87 -13.87 8.77
C LYS A 30 15.49 -12.39 8.84
N ALA A 31 14.27 -12.06 8.47
CA ALA A 31 13.71 -10.71 8.51
C ALA A 31 12.18 -10.78 8.51
N VAL A 32 11.55 -9.70 8.92
CA VAL A 32 10.09 -9.48 8.78
C VAL A 32 9.80 -8.63 7.55
N PHE A 33 8.76 -8.98 6.80
CA PHE A 33 8.27 -8.22 5.66
C PHE A 33 6.77 -7.94 5.85
N GLN A 34 6.42 -6.70 6.17
CA GLN A 34 5.03 -6.27 6.32
C GLN A 34 4.50 -5.70 5.01
N ILE A 35 3.35 -6.21 4.56
CA ILE A 35 2.63 -5.74 3.37
C ILE A 35 1.43 -4.89 3.81
N VAL A 36 1.31 -3.69 3.20
CA VAL A 36 0.21 -2.75 3.36
C VAL A 36 -0.48 -2.64 2.01
N HIS A 37 -1.67 -3.24 1.86
CA HIS A 37 -2.37 -3.40 0.59
C HIS A 37 -3.06 -2.13 0.09
N GLY A 38 -3.56 -2.14 -1.14
CA GLY A 38 -4.24 -1.01 -1.80
C GLY A 38 -5.73 -0.91 -1.49
N ILE A 39 -6.39 0.07 -2.11
CA ILE A 39 -7.84 0.24 -2.02
C ILE A 39 -8.56 -0.84 -2.83
N ALA A 40 -9.73 -1.28 -2.34
CA ALA A 40 -10.62 -2.23 -3.02
C ALA A 40 -9.93 -3.55 -3.39
N GLU A 41 -9.05 -4.01 -2.53
CA GLU A 41 -8.40 -5.32 -2.57
C GLU A 41 -8.23 -5.88 -1.15
N PHE A 42 -7.56 -7.03 -0.99
CA PHE A 42 -7.37 -7.70 0.29
C PHE A 42 -6.07 -8.52 0.31
N ILE A 43 -5.63 -8.92 1.51
CA ILE A 43 -4.27 -9.43 1.73
C ILE A 43 -3.96 -10.76 1.05
N GLU A 44 -4.94 -11.65 0.82
CA GLU A 44 -4.69 -12.96 0.20
C GLU A 44 -4.30 -12.85 -1.28
N ARG A 45 -4.51 -11.69 -1.93
CA ARG A 45 -3.99 -11.42 -3.27
C ARG A 45 -2.46 -11.39 -3.32
N TYR A 46 -1.82 -11.28 -2.16
CA TYR A 46 -0.37 -11.29 -2.01
C TYR A 46 0.22 -12.68 -1.69
N ASP A 47 -0.60 -13.75 -1.63
CA ASP A 47 -0.16 -15.13 -1.34
C ASP A 47 1.04 -15.55 -2.21
N GLY A 48 1.01 -15.26 -3.50
CA GLY A 48 2.10 -15.63 -4.43
C GLY A 48 3.42 -14.93 -4.11
N PHE A 49 3.37 -13.65 -3.75
CA PHE A 49 4.55 -12.90 -3.34
C PHE A 49 5.04 -13.30 -1.95
N ALA A 50 4.12 -13.53 -1.01
CA ALA A 50 4.45 -14.04 0.32
C ALA A 50 5.11 -15.42 0.25
N ASP A 51 4.61 -16.35 -0.58
CA ASP A 51 5.23 -17.65 -0.83
C ASP A 51 6.65 -17.51 -1.44
N TYR A 52 6.88 -16.52 -2.30
CA TYR A 52 8.22 -16.24 -2.81
C TYR A 52 9.16 -15.74 -1.72
N LEU A 53 8.71 -14.78 -0.89
CA LEU A 53 9.50 -14.19 0.18
C LEU A 53 9.82 -15.20 1.29
N THR A 54 8.88 -16.08 1.67
CA THR A 54 9.11 -17.11 2.68
C THR A 54 10.19 -18.11 2.26
N LYS A 55 10.29 -18.45 0.96
CA LYS A 55 11.40 -19.25 0.42
C LYS A 55 12.76 -18.56 0.53
N GLN A 56 12.77 -17.21 0.62
CA GLN A 56 13.97 -16.42 0.87
C GLN A 56 14.28 -16.24 2.37
N GLY A 57 13.41 -16.77 3.24
CA GLY A 57 13.56 -16.71 4.70
C GLY A 57 12.88 -15.51 5.36
N TYR A 58 11.98 -14.80 4.68
CA TYR A 58 11.20 -13.73 5.31
C TYR A 58 9.99 -14.30 6.05
N LEU A 59 9.73 -13.80 7.24
CA LEU A 59 8.41 -13.84 7.87
C LEU A 59 7.56 -12.74 7.24
N VAL A 60 6.47 -13.09 6.56
CA VAL A 60 5.58 -12.11 5.94
C VAL A 60 4.35 -11.91 6.82
N VAL A 61 3.97 -10.66 7.05
CA VAL A 61 2.76 -10.28 7.78
C VAL A 61 1.98 -9.21 7.00
N ALA A 62 0.68 -9.27 7.06
CA ALA A 62 -0.20 -8.26 6.46
C ALA A 62 -1.53 -8.21 7.20
N GLU A 63 -2.16 -7.03 7.24
CA GLU A 63 -3.54 -6.89 7.70
C GLU A 63 -4.47 -6.53 6.55
N ASP A 64 -5.73 -7.03 6.59
CA ASP A 64 -6.82 -6.41 5.85
C ASP A 64 -7.16 -5.08 6.52
N HIS A 65 -7.07 -3.98 5.79
CA HIS A 65 -7.46 -2.67 6.33
C HIS A 65 -8.94 -2.66 6.71
N MET A 66 -9.30 -1.83 7.68
CA MET A 66 -10.69 -1.64 8.05
C MET A 66 -11.59 -1.43 6.82
N GLY A 67 -12.72 -2.13 6.78
CA GLY A 67 -13.64 -2.08 5.63
C GLY A 67 -13.13 -2.81 4.37
N HIS A 68 -12.04 -3.56 4.46
CA HIS A 68 -11.49 -4.40 3.38
C HIS A 68 -11.37 -5.85 3.84
N GLY A 69 -11.35 -6.77 2.89
CA GLY A 69 -11.13 -8.18 3.14
C GLY A 69 -12.00 -8.73 4.25
N GLN A 70 -11.40 -9.45 5.18
CA GLN A 70 -12.10 -10.00 6.35
C GLN A 70 -12.24 -8.97 7.50
N SER A 71 -11.68 -7.76 7.38
CA SER A 71 -11.87 -6.64 8.31
C SER A 71 -13.12 -5.80 8.00
N ILE A 72 -14.04 -6.31 7.18
CA ILE A 72 -15.39 -5.78 7.05
C ILE A 72 -16.14 -6.18 8.32
N ASN A 73 -16.35 -5.20 9.20
CA ASN A 73 -16.91 -5.41 10.54
C ASN A 73 -18.40 -5.77 10.52
N GLY A 74 -18.98 -6.00 11.70
CA GLY A 74 -20.36 -6.46 11.88
C GLY A 74 -21.44 -5.54 11.32
N ASP A 75 -21.12 -4.30 10.95
CA ASP A 75 -22.01 -3.40 10.20
C ASP A 75 -22.00 -3.67 8.69
N GLY A 76 -21.08 -4.51 8.20
CA GLY A 76 -20.96 -4.89 6.79
C GLY A 76 -20.53 -3.76 5.86
N ILE A 77 -20.01 -2.65 6.38
CA ILE A 77 -19.64 -1.49 5.56
C ILE A 77 -18.29 -1.74 4.89
N GLN A 78 -18.33 -2.05 3.60
CA GLN A 78 -17.16 -2.20 2.75
C GLN A 78 -16.67 -0.84 2.27
N GLY A 79 -15.34 -0.65 2.26
CA GLY A 79 -14.73 0.57 1.73
C GLY A 79 -14.97 1.82 2.58
N TYR A 80 -14.92 1.68 3.91
CA TYR A 80 -15.00 2.79 4.85
C TYR A 80 -14.04 2.59 6.04
N PHE A 81 -13.34 3.63 6.43
CA PHE A 81 -12.47 3.64 7.60
C PHE A 81 -13.20 4.23 8.81
N HIS A 82 -13.66 3.39 9.74
CA HIS A 82 -14.13 3.87 11.05
C HIS A 82 -12.97 4.54 11.80
N GLY A 83 -13.16 5.79 12.22
CA GLY A 83 -12.07 6.59 12.80
C GLY A 83 -11.16 7.27 11.78
N GLY A 84 -11.36 7.03 10.48
CA GLY A 84 -10.69 7.73 9.39
C GLY A 84 -9.26 7.25 9.11
N TRP A 85 -8.53 8.01 8.30
CA TRP A 85 -7.20 7.65 7.79
C TRP A 85 -6.19 7.31 8.88
N PHE A 86 -6.13 8.13 9.93
CA PHE A 86 -5.12 7.95 10.97
C PHE A 86 -5.39 6.73 11.85
N ALA A 87 -6.66 6.36 12.08
CA ALA A 87 -7.00 5.12 12.78
C ALA A 87 -6.54 3.89 11.98
N ALA A 88 -6.75 3.88 10.66
CA ALA A 88 -6.26 2.80 9.79
C ALA A 88 -4.71 2.73 9.77
N VAL A 89 -4.01 3.87 9.81
CA VAL A 89 -2.55 3.89 9.94
C VAL A 89 -2.08 3.39 11.30
N GLU A 90 -2.82 3.68 12.39
CA GLU A 90 -2.53 3.12 13.72
C GLU A 90 -2.67 1.60 13.73
N ASP A 91 -3.66 1.03 13.04
CA ASP A 91 -3.81 -0.43 12.90
C ASP A 91 -2.58 -1.04 12.22
N THR A 92 -2.12 -0.44 11.10
CA THR A 92 -0.88 -0.85 10.43
C THR A 92 0.34 -0.73 11.36
N PHE A 93 0.41 0.32 12.17
CA PHE A 93 1.48 0.52 13.15
C PHE A 93 1.39 -0.45 14.32
N GLN A 94 0.19 -0.83 14.77
CA GLN A 94 0.01 -1.86 15.78
C GLN A 94 0.55 -3.21 15.32
N LEU A 95 0.22 -3.66 14.09
CA LEU A 95 0.78 -4.89 13.53
C LEU A 95 2.31 -4.86 13.51
N LEU A 96 2.91 -3.71 13.10
CA LEU A 96 4.36 -3.53 13.13
C LEU A 96 4.91 -3.71 14.55
N THR A 97 4.33 -3.00 15.52
CA THR A 97 4.84 -3.00 16.91
C THR A 97 4.68 -4.35 17.57
N ASP A 98 3.57 -5.05 17.35
CA ASP A 98 3.32 -6.37 17.93
C ASP A 98 4.23 -7.44 17.32
N THR A 99 4.42 -7.39 15.99
CA THR A 99 5.37 -8.29 15.32
C THR A 99 6.81 -8.01 15.78
N ARG A 100 7.20 -6.76 16.00
CA ARG A 100 8.53 -6.42 16.53
C ARG A 100 8.74 -6.84 17.98
N LYS A 101 7.70 -6.85 18.82
CA LYS A 101 7.81 -7.40 20.18
C LYS A 101 8.12 -8.91 20.16
N GLU A 102 7.52 -9.63 19.21
CA GLU A 102 7.75 -11.07 19.03
C GLU A 102 9.16 -11.34 18.42
N PHE A 103 9.60 -10.48 17.48
CA PHE A 103 10.88 -10.60 16.77
C PHE A 103 11.75 -9.34 16.90
N PRO A 104 12.23 -8.99 18.11
CA PRO A 104 12.86 -7.70 18.39
C PRO A 104 14.18 -7.46 17.66
N ASN A 105 14.88 -8.53 17.28
CA ASN A 105 16.21 -8.46 16.67
C ASN A 105 16.20 -8.65 15.15
N LEU A 106 15.05 -8.95 14.55
CA LEU A 106 14.98 -9.13 13.12
C LEU A 106 14.89 -7.78 12.38
N PRO A 107 15.60 -7.63 11.25
CA PRO A 107 15.36 -6.54 10.33
C PRO A 107 13.88 -6.49 9.92
N TYR A 108 13.33 -5.29 9.79
CA TYR A 108 11.92 -5.08 9.47
C TYR A 108 11.73 -4.28 8.19
N VAL A 109 11.07 -4.86 7.20
CA VAL A 109 10.74 -4.23 5.92
C VAL A 109 9.27 -3.82 5.90
N LEU A 110 8.99 -2.59 5.51
CA LEU A 110 7.65 -2.10 5.25
C LEU A 110 7.44 -1.96 3.74
N PHE A 111 6.45 -2.66 3.20
CA PHE A 111 6.02 -2.55 1.81
C PHE A 111 4.61 -1.96 1.76
N GLY A 112 4.40 -0.89 0.99
CA GLY A 112 3.08 -0.32 0.75
C GLY A 112 2.76 -0.24 -0.74
N HIS A 113 1.57 -0.73 -1.13
CA HIS A 113 1.07 -0.69 -2.50
C HIS A 113 -0.12 0.26 -2.63
N SER A 114 -0.12 1.13 -3.66
CA SER A 114 -1.24 2.02 -3.98
C SER A 114 -1.68 2.86 -2.77
N MET A 115 -2.93 2.77 -2.30
CA MET A 115 -3.38 3.39 -1.05
C MET A 115 -2.47 3.01 0.12
N GLY A 116 -2.05 1.74 0.22
CA GLY A 116 -1.10 1.28 1.24
C GLY A 116 0.26 1.96 1.14
N SER A 117 0.66 2.44 -0.05
CA SER A 117 1.88 3.25 -0.20
C SER A 117 1.75 4.63 0.47
N PHE A 118 0.55 5.22 0.45
CA PHE A 118 0.28 6.47 1.16
C PHE A 118 0.20 6.22 2.68
N MET A 119 -0.35 5.07 3.13
CA MET A 119 -0.36 4.67 4.54
C MET A 119 1.07 4.42 5.04
N ALA A 120 1.89 3.70 4.31
CA ALA A 120 3.30 3.48 4.64
C ALA A 120 4.06 4.82 4.75
N ARG A 121 3.89 5.74 3.81
CA ARG A 121 4.47 7.09 3.86
C ARG A 121 3.96 7.88 5.07
N THR A 122 2.67 7.77 5.44
CA THR A 122 2.12 8.38 6.64
C THR A 122 2.78 7.83 7.89
N LEU A 123 2.97 6.51 7.98
CA LEU A 123 3.63 5.84 9.09
C LEU A 123 5.07 6.31 9.22
N LEU A 124 5.85 6.38 8.12
CA LEU A 124 7.22 6.87 8.13
C LEU A 124 7.34 8.34 8.63
N CYS A 125 6.34 9.18 8.32
CA CYS A 125 6.30 10.55 8.81
C CYS A 125 5.94 10.65 10.30
N LYS A 126 4.99 9.82 10.77
CA LYS A 126 4.51 9.86 12.16
C LYS A 126 5.44 9.16 13.15
N TYR A 127 6.09 8.10 12.73
CA TYR A 127 6.86 7.20 13.58
C TYR A 127 8.27 6.98 13.01
N PRO A 128 9.12 8.02 12.96
CA PRO A 128 10.45 7.92 12.35
C PRO A 128 11.34 6.87 13.00
N ASP A 129 11.16 6.63 14.31
CA ASP A 129 11.97 5.72 15.11
C ASP A 129 11.30 4.34 15.35
N CYS A 130 10.33 3.96 14.51
CA CYS A 130 9.58 2.70 14.66
C CYS A 130 10.43 1.44 14.39
N GLY A 131 11.70 1.60 14.02
CA GLY A 131 12.64 0.49 13.84
C GLY A 131 12.51 -0.25 12.50
N ILE A 132 11.92 0.37 11.48
CA ILE A 132 11.95 -0.14 10.10
C ILE A 132 13.39 -0.07 9.58
N THR A 133 13.86 -1.17 8.97
CA THR A 133 15.19 -1.29 8.36
C THR A 133 15.20 -0.76 6.94
N ALA A 134 14.14 -1.01 6.17
CA ALA A 134 13.99 -0.55 4.79
C ALA A 134 12.49 -0.39 4.45
N ALA A 135 12.16 0.53 3.54
CA ALA A 135 10.80 0.73 3.07
C ALA A 135 10.71 0.62 1.54
N ILE A 136 9.63 0.00 1.05
CA ILE A 136 9.34 -0.11 -0.38
C ILE A 136 7.99 0.55 -0.64
N ILE A 137 7.99 1.52 -1.54
CA ILE A 137 6.83 2.34 -1.89
C ILE A 137 6.44 2.00 -3.34
N CYS A 138 5.38 1.20 -3.49
CA CYS A 138 4.95 0.63 -4.76
C CYS A 138 3.68 1.31 -5.28
N GLY A 139 3.65 1.71 -6.55
CA GLY A 139 2.47 2.27 -7.20
C GLY A 139 1.94 3.55 -6.54
N THR A 140 2.84 4.38 -6.01
CA THR A 140 2.51 5.65 -5.35
C THR A 140 2.33 6.79 -6.35
N GLY A 141 1.69 7.87 -5.90
CA GLY A 141 1.53 9.10 -6.67
C GLY A 141 1.96 10.34 -5.90
N TRP A 142 1.82 11.48 -6.57
CA TRP A 142 2.03 12.82 -6.03
C TRP A 142 0.87 13.73 -6.45
N GLN A 143 0.32 14.49 -5.50
CA GLN A 143 -0.71 15.48 -5.77
C GLN A 143 -0.23 16.87 -5.34
N PRO A 144 -0.50 17.92 -6.12
CA PRO A 144 -0.13 19.27 -5.71
C PRO A 144 -0.83 19.66 -4.40
N VAL A 145 -0.06 20.01 -3.37
CA VAL A 145 -0.56 20.33 -2.02
C VAL A 145 -1.65 21.41 -2.05
N PHE A 146 -1.53 22.39 -2.95
CA PHE A 146 -2.49 23.50 -3.06
C PHE A 146 -3.85 23.08 -3.61
N ALA A 147 -3.95 21.96 -4.35
CA ALA A 147 -5.20 21.47 -4.94
C ALA A 147 -6.03 20.63 -3.95
N LEU A 148 -5.38 19.97 -3.01
CA LEU A 148 -6.00 19.02 -2.07
C LEU A 148 -7.06 19.66 -1.15
N PRO A 149 -6.88 20.88 -0.57
CA PRO A 149 -7.88 21.46 0.31
C PRO A 149 -9.24 21.68 -0.36
N ALA A 150 -9.25 22.11 -1.62
CA ALA A 150 -10.49 22.31 -2.38
C ALA A 150 -11.16 20.95 -2.70
N ALA A 151 -10.38 19.96 -3.10
CA ALA A 151 -10.88 18.60 -3.36
C ALA A 151 -11.46 17.96 -2.08
N ILE A 152 -10.79 18.08 -0.95
CA ILE A 152 -11.27 17.57 0.35
C ILE A 152 -12.60 18.22 0.72
N ARG A 153 -12.72 19.54 0.64
CA ARG A 153 -13.98 20.26 0.93
C ARG A 153 -15.14 19.81 0.03
N LEU A 154 -14.86 19.57 -1.27
CA LEU A 154 -15.87 19.06 -2.19
C LEU A 154 -16.37 17.68 -1.73
N VAL A 155 -15.46 16.77 -1.36
CA VAL A 155 -15.84 15.43 -0.91
C VAL A 155 -16.52 15.48 0.46
N GLU A 156 -16.12 16.38 1.37
CA GLU A 156 -16.81 16.61 2.66
C GLU A 156 -18.27 17.06 2.45
N ALA A 157 -18.52 17.98 1.53
CA ALA A 157 -19.89 18.38 1.18
C ALA A 157 -20.73 17.23 0.60
N VAL A 158 -20.08 16.30 -0.13
CA VAL A 158 -20.75 15.07 -0.60
C VAL A 158 -21.05 14.14 0.58
N CYS A 159 -20.12 13.95 1.51
CA CYS A 159 -20.32 13.15 2.72
C CYS A 159 -21.50 13.67 3.54
N GLU A 160 -21.60 14.99 3.75
CA GLU A 160 -22.71 15.64 4.48
C GLU A 160 -24.06 15.38 3.81
N LYS A 161 -24.10 15.42 2.47
CA LYS A 161 -25.33 15.28 1.69
C LYS A 161 -25.78 13.83 1.53
N THR A 162 -24.85 12.88 1.32
CA THR A 162 -25.18 11.48 0.92
C THR A 162 -24.90 10.47 2.02
N GLY A 163 -24.17 10.84 3.06
CA GLY A 163 -23.63 9.97 4.09
C GLY A 163 -22.21 9.50 3.73
N GLU A 164 -21.32 9.52 4.73
CA GLU A 164 -19.89 9.20 4.53
C GLU A 164 -19.62 7.72 4.32
N THR A 165 -20.47 6.84 4.83
CA THR A 165 -20.34 5.37 4.73
C THR A 165 -20.86 4.79 3.41
N LYS A 166 -21.56 5.60 2.60
CA LYS A 166 -22.20 5.10 1.38
C LYS A 166 -21.22 5.10 0.21
N PRO A 167 -21.21 4.02 -0.60
CA PRO A 167 -20.53 4.01 -1.89
C PRO A 167 -20.95 5.19 -2.75
N ASN A 168 -20.00 5.80 -3.46
CA ASN A 168 -20.27 6.97 -4.30
C ASN A 168 -19.62 6.83 -5.68
N GLU A 169 -20.39 6.34 -6.64
CA GLU A 169 -19.93 6.09 -8.03
C GLU A 169 -19.41 7.36 -8.71
N LYS A 170 -20.03 8.51 -8.47
CA LYS A 170 -19.59 9.78 -9.10
C LYS A 170 -18.21 10.23 -8.61
N LEU A 171 -17.94 10.06 -7.32
CA LEU A 171 -16.61 10.31 -6.77
C LEU A 171 -15.60 9.24 -7.23
N GLN A 172 -16.02 7.99 -7.30
CA GLN A 172 -15.24 6.89 -7.86
C GLN A 172 -14.80 7.21 -9.30
N ASP A 173 -15.74 7.59 -10.15
CA ASP A 173 -15.46 7.98 -11.54
C ASP A 173 -14.56 9.21 -11.64
N LEU A 174 -14.73 10.18 -10.76
CA LEU A 174 -13.87 11.38 -10.73
C LEU A 174 -12.42 11.01 -10.41
N VAL A 175 -12.20 10.07 -9.51
CA VAL A 175 -10.85 9.64 -9.05
C VAL A 175 -10.24 8.64 -10.04
N PHE A 176 -10.98 7.60 -10.42
CA PHE A 176 -10.44 6.43 -11.13
C PHE A 176 -10.89 6.32 -12.60
N GLY A 177 -11.96 6.99 -13.00
CA GLY A 177 -12.57 6.84 -14.33
C GLY A 177 -11.66 7.21 -15.51
N SER A 178 -10.56 7.91 -15.26
CA SER A 178 -9.56 8.23 -16.28
C SER A 178 -8.41 7.23 -16.40
N TYR A 179 -8.33 6.22 -15.55
CA TYR A 179 -7.14 5.38 -15.43
C TYR A 179 -6.88 4.47 -16.64
N ASN A 180 -7.93 4.07 -17.35
CA ASN A 180 -7.80 3.32 -18.61
C ASN A 180 -7.45 4.15 -19.85
N LYS A 181 -7.35 5.49 -19.75
CA LYS A 181 -7.20 6.36 -20.94
C LYS A 181 -6.00 6.02 -21.85
N LYS A 182 -4.95 5.43 -21.29
CA LYS A 182 -3.76 5.02 -22.06
C LYS A 182 -3.67 3.51 -22.29
N VAL A 183 -4.64 2.74 -21.84
CA VAL A 183 -4.73 1.33 -22.16
C VAL A 183 -5.31 1.20 -23.57
N GLU A 184 -4.54 0.60 -24.47
CA GLU A 184 -5.01 0.32 -25.82
C GLU A 184 -6.10 -0.76 -25.78
N HIS A 185 -7.27 -0.48 -26.36
CA HIS A 185 -8.40 -1.41 -26.43
C HIS A 185 -8.77 -2.04 -25.07
N PRO A 186 -9.13 -1.23 -24.04
CA PRO A 186 -9.45 -1.77 -22.72
C PRO A 186 -10.67 -2.67 -22.81
N ARG A 187 -10.58 -3.88 -22.25
CA ARG A 187 -11.67 -4.87 -22.18
C ARG A 187 -12.63 -4.58 -21.04
N THR A 188 -12.10 -4.00 -19.95
CA THR A 188 -12.79 -3.80 -18.68
C THR A 188 -12.43 -2.44 -18.07
N PRO A 189 -13.19 -1.94 -17.07
CA PRO A 189 -12.82 -0.73 -16.32
C PRO A 189 -11.51 -0.86 -15.52
N PHE A 190 -10.97 -2.08 -15.35
CA PHE A 190 -9.85 -2.38 -14.45
C PHE A 190 -8.57 -2.81 -15.17
N ASP A 191 -8.52 -2.72 -16.51
CA ASP A 191 -7.32 -3.14 -17.26
C ASP A 191 -6.07 -2.31 -16.93
N TRP A 192 -6.24 -1.12 -16.35
CA TRP A 192 -5.13 -0.32 -15.84
C TRP A 192 -4.35 -0.95 -14.67
N LEU A 193 -4.89 -2.02 -14.04
CA LEU A 193 -4.25 -2.70 -12.92
C LEU A 193 -3.03 -3.49 -13.36
N THR A 194 -3.16 -4.33 -14.39
CA THR A 194 -2.09 -5.21 -14.89
C THR A 194 -2.33 -5.57 -16.35
N ARG A 195 -1.27 -6.00 -17.04
CA ARG A 195 -1.35 -6.58 -18.39
C ARG A 195 -1.83 -8.03 -18.38
N ASP A 196 -1.79 -8.73 -17.24
CA ASP A 196 -2.32 -10.09 -17.12
C ASP A 196 -3.85 -10.05 -17.06
N ALA A 197 -4.50 -10.32 -18.20
CA ALA A 197 -5.95 -10.31 -18.32
C ALA A 197 -6.65 -11.29 -17.36
N ARG A 198 -6.01 -12.41 -17.01
CA ARG A 198 -6.54 -13.39 -16.07
C ARG A 198 -6.63 -12.79 -14.66
N ILE A 199 -5.62 -12.06 -14.22
CA ILE A 199 -5.62 -11.37 -12.91
C ILE A 199 -6.70 -10.29 -12.88
N VAL A 200 -6.91 -9.55 -13.96
CA VAL A 200 -8.00 -8.56 -14.06
C VAL A 200 -9.36 -9.25 -13.94
N ASP A 201 -9.55 -10.39 -14.63
CA ASP A 201 -10.80 -11.14 -14.59
C ASP A 201 -11.07 -11.73 -13.19
N GLU A 202 -10.03 -12.26 -12.51
CA GLU A 202 -10.09 -12.71 -11.12
C GLU A 202 -10.44 -11.56 -10.16
N TYR A 203 -9.86 -10.37 -10.34
CA TYR A 203 -10.17 -9.17 -9.55
C TYR A 203 -11.64 -8.76 -9.69
N ILE A 204 -12.17 -8.74 -10.91
CA ILE A 204 -13.58 -8.38 -11.19
C ILE A 204 -14.55 -9.43 -10.60
N ALA A 205 -14.19 -10.70 -10.66
CA ALA A 205 -15.05 -11.78 -10.18
C ALA A 205 -15.07 -11.89 -8.64
N HIS A 206 -14.08 -11.30 -7.94
CA HIS A 206 -13.97 -11.47 -6.51
C HIS A 206 -14.78 -10.42 -5.74
N PRO A 207 -15.70 -10.81 -4.82
CA PRO A 207 -16.60 -9.88 -4.13
C PRO A 207 -15.90 -8.89 -3.19
N LEU A 208 -14.66 -9.18 -2.77
CA LEU A 208 -13.84 -8.31 -1.93
C LEU A 208 -12.93 -7.38 -2.74
N CYS A 209 -13.01 -7.42 -4.09
CA CYS A 209 -12.24 -6.56 -4.98
C CYS A 209 -13.14 -5.62 -5.77
N GLY A 210 -12.58 -4.49 -6.23
CA GLY A 210 -13.22 -3.61 -7.20
C GLY A 210 -14.51 -2.95 -6.72
N PHE A 211 -14.82 -2.99 -5.45
CA PHE A 211 -16.00 -2.32 -4.89
C PHE A 211 -15.88 -0.80 -5.00
N THR A 212 -17.03 -0.14 -5.08
CA THR A 212 -17.10 1.32 -5.05
C THR A 212 -16.78 1.85 -3.66
N ALA A 213 -15.74 2.67 -3.56
CA ALA A 213 -15.34 3.27 -2.30
C ALA A 213 -16.42 4.20 -1.74
N SER A 214 -16.54 4.26 -0.42
CA SER A 214 -17.39 5.24 0.24
C SER A 214 -16.84 6.67 0.06
N ALA A 215 -17.72 7.67 0.13
CA ALA A 215 -17.29 9.06 0.10
C ALA A 215 -16.31 9.38 1.25
N GLY A 216 -16.53 8.78 2.43
CA GLY A 216 -15.65 8.91 3.60
C GLY A 216 -14.25 8.36 3.35
N LEU A 217 -14.12 7.16 2.74
CA LEU A 217 -12.81 6.59 2.42
C LEU A 217 -12.03 7.48 1.47
N LEU A 218 -12.68 7.99 0.40
CA LEU A 218 -12.01 8.87 -0.56
C LEU A 218 -11.57 10.20 0.09
N ARG A 219 -12.43 10.80 0.95
CA ARG A 219 -12.06 11.97 1.77
C ARG A 219 -10.83 11.69 2.62
N ASP A 220 -10.83 10.58 3.34
CA ASP A 220 -9.80 10.23 4.29
C ASP A 220 -8.48 9.88 3.61
N MET A 221 -8.52 9.20 2.46
CA MET A 221 -7.35 9.00 1.61
C MET A 221 -6.77 10.34 1.13
N MET A 222 -7.60 11.30 0.69
CA MET A 222 -7.13 12.63 0.30
C MET A 222 -6.50 13.39 1.48
N LYS A 223 -7.03 13.26 2.70
CA LYS A 223 -6.42 13.81 3.93
C LYS A 223 -5.05 13.18 4.20
N GLY A 224 -4.94 11.87 4.02
CA GLY A 224 -3.67 11.15 4.11
C GLY A 224 -2.64 11.64 3.09
N ILE A 225 -3.04 11.77 1.82
CA ILE A 225 -2.17 12.31 0.77
C ILE A 225 -1.74 13.75 1.11
N SER A 226 -2.70 14.59 1.56
CA SER A 226 -2.38 15.96 2.00
C SER A 226 -1.35 16.00 3.14
N PHE A 227 -1.43 15.06 4.08
CA PHE A 227 -0.50 14.95 5.20
C PHE A 227 0.92 14.59 4.73
N ILE A 228 1.07 13.54 3.90
CA ILE A 228 2.38 13.03 3.48
C ILE A 228 3.11 13.94 2.48
N GLU A 229 2.46 14.95 1.93
CA GLU A 229 3.07 15.89 1.00
C GLU A 229 3.47 17.22 1.66
N GLN A 230 3.14 17.40 2.96
CA GLN A 230 3.59 18.57 3.72
C GLN A 230 5.09 18.50 4.00
N PRO A 231 5.86 19.57 3.71
CA PRO A 231 7.29 19.59 3.97
C PRO A 231 7.68 19.31 5.43
N VAL A 232 6.84 19.74 6.39
CA VAL A 232 7.07 19.50 7.81
C VAL A 232 7.01 18.02 8.16
N ASN A 233 6.05 17.27 7.59
CA ASN A 233 5.88 15.84 7.84
C ASN A 233 6.99 15.04 7.14
N LEU A 234 7.33 15.39 5.89
CA LEU A 234 8.47 14.81 5.19
C LEU A 234 9.78 15.06 5.95
N GLY A 235 9.92 16.26 6.54
CA GLY A 235 11.07 16.62 7.37
C GLY A 235 11.22 15.79 8.65
N ALA A 236 10.13 15.19 9.16
CA ALA A 236 10.14 14.34 10.35
C ALA A 236 10.72 12.94 10.11
N MET A 237 10.71 12.43 8.88
CA MET A 237 11.19 11.08 8.57
C MET A 237 12.66 10.86 8.93
N ARG A 238 13.02 9.64 9.31
CA ARG A 238 14.40 9.20 9.55
C ARG A 238 15.23 9.30 8.28
N LYS A 239 16.38 9.99 8.33
CA LYS A 239 17.16 10.38 7.13
C LYS A 239 18.01 9.26 6.55
N ASP A 240 18.42 8.31 7.35
CA ASP A 240 19.25 7.15 6.99
C ASP A 240 18.42 5.91 6.60
N LEU A 241 17.06 6.02 6.59
CA LEU A 241 16.19 4.93 6.16
C LEU A 241 16.33 4.72 4.64
N PRO A 242 16.75 3.52 4.18
CA PRO A 242 16.70 3.17 2.77
C PRO A 242 15.25 3.07 2.28
N VAL A 243 14.95 3.75 1.16
CA VAL A 243 13.61 3.71 0.54
C VAL A 243 13.71 3.37 -0.94
N PHE A 244 12.93 2.39 -1.36
CA PHE A 244 12.82 1.96 -2.73
C PHE A 244 11.44 2.29 -3.30
N PHE A 245 11.38 3.24 -4.23
CA PHE A 245 10.20 3.56 -5.00
C PHE A 245 10.15 2.68 -6.25
N ILE A 246 9.06 1.93 -6.43
CA ILE A 246 8.83 1.10 -7.61
C ILE A 246 7.45 1.41 -8.21
N SER A 247 7.35 1.45 -9.53
CA SER A 247 6.08 1.69 -10.23
C SER A 247 6.15 1.22 -11.67
N GLY A 248 4.99 0.93 -12.26
CA GLY A 248 4.88 0.73 -13.70
C GLY A 248 5.03 2.04 -14.49
N GLY A 249 5.60 1.96 -15.68
CA GLY A 249 5.71 3.08 -16.60
C GLY A 249 4.33 3.50 -17.17
N ASP A 250 3.39 2.56 -17.20
CA ASP A 250 2.01 2.77 -17.64
C ASP A 250 1.01 2.88 -16.48
N ASP A 251 1.51 3.06 -15.24
CA ASP A 251 0.69 3.25 -14.05
C ASP A 251 0.10 4.68 -14.00
N PRO A 252 -1.25 4.82 -14.11
CA PRO A 252 -1.92 6.12 -14.05
C PRO A 252 -1.88 6.77 -12.66
N VAL A 253 -1.81 5.98 -11.56
CA VAL A 253 -1.73 6.48 -10.18
C VAL A 253 -0.46 7.29 -9.98
N GLY A 254 0.65 6.77 -10.49
CA GLY A 254 1.95 7.45 -10.50
C GLY A 254 2.11 8.50 -11.60
N ASN A 255 1.02 8.87 -12.29
CA ASN A 255 1.07 9.74 -13.47
C ASN A 255 2.17 9.29 -14.44
N TYR A 256 2.18 7.98 -14.75
CA TYR A 256 3.12 7.36 -15.69
C TYR A 256 4.58 7.60 -15.29
N GLY A 257 4.88 7.36 -14.02
CA GLY A 257 6.18 7.51 -13.39
C GLY A 257 6.51 8.94 -12.91
N LYS A 258 5.86 9.99 -13.42
CA LYS A 258 6.16 11.39 -13.04
C LYS A 258 5.88 11.67 -11.57
N GLY A 259 4.71 11.23 -11.06
CA GLY A 259 4.33 11.40 -9.65
C GLY A 259 5.23 10.62 -8.70
N VAL A 260 5.70 9.44 -9.13
CA VAL A 260 6.66 8.63 -8.36
C VAL A 260 7.99 9.35 -8.22
N LEU A 261 8.50 9.90 -9.32
CA LEU A 261 9.74 10.72 -9.31
C LEU A 261 9.59 11.99 -8.45
N GLN A 262 8.41 12.62 -8.46
CA GLN A 262 8.11 13.76 -7.59
C GLN A 262 8.14 13.37 -6.12
N SER A 263 7.50 12.24 -5.74
CA SER A 263 7.53 11.70 -4.38
C SER A 263 8.96 11.38 -3.93
N ALA A 264 9.73 10.66 -4.74
CA ALA A 264 11.13 10.34 -4.43
C ALA A 264 12.01 11.60 -4.29
N ASN A 265 11.80 12.60 -5.14
CA ASN A 265 12.52 13.88 -5.04
C ASN A 265 12.11 14.67 -3.80
N ALA A 266 10.86 14.59 -3.34
CA ALA A 266 10.43 15.20 -2.09
C ALA A 266 11.13 14.55 -0.89
N PHE A 267 11.31 13.23 -0.89
CA PHE A 267 12.09 12.50 0.12
C PHE A 267 13.56 12.96 0.14
N ARG A 268 14.20 13.04 -1.03
CA ARG A 268 15.58 13.55 -1.14
C ARG A 268 15.71 14.99 -0.64
N LYS A 269 14.76 15.87 -1.02
CA LYS A 269 14.71 17.25 -0.52
C LYS A 269 14.49 17.36 0.98
N ALA A 270 13.77 16.40 1.58
CA ALA A 270 13.64 16.29 3.03
C ALA A 270 14.90 15.78 3.74
N GLY A 271 15.97 15.50 3.00
CA GLY A 271 17.28 15.08 3.53
C GLY A 271 17.48 13.58 3.63
N MET A 272 16.63 12.75 3.02
CA MET A 272 16.85 11.30 3.00
C MET A 272 18.02 10.95 2.06
N ASN A 273 18.95 10.14 2.57
CA ASN A 273 20.24 9.87 1.91
C ASN A 273 20.18 8.71 0.92
N ASP A 274 19.27 7.74 1.15
CA ASP A 274 19.19 6.51 0.35
C ASP A 274 17.78 6.34 -0.21
N VAL A 275 17.56 6.93 -1.40
CA VAL A 275 16.29 6.87 -2.12
C VAL A 275 16.54 6.34 -3.53
N THR A 276 16.21 5.08 -3.72
CA THR A 276 16.26 4.38 -5.02
C THR A 276 14.93 4.47 -5.74
N VAL A 277 14.93 4.58 -7.06
CA VAL A 277 13.71 4.57 -7.90
C VAL A 277 13.90 3.61 -9.06
N ARG A 278 12.90 2.75 -9.31
CA ARG A 278 12.82 1.93 -10.53
C ARG A 278 11.43 2.03 -11.14
N ILE A 279 11.38 2.42 -12.40
CA ILE A 279 10.16 2.42 -13.21
C ILE A 279 10.26 1.26 -14.20
N TYR A 280 9.29 0.33 -14.15
CA TYR A 280 9.24 -0.83 -15.05
C TYR A 280 8.50 -0.45 -16.33
N PRO A 281 9.19 -0.43 -17.48
CA PRO A 281 8.55 -0.07 -18.74
C PRO A 281 7.37 -0.98 -19.06
N LEU A 282 6.29 -0.40 -19.61
CA LEU A 282 5.06 -1.09 -20.02
C LEU A 282 4.25 -1.73 -18.88
N CYS A 283 4.82 -1.89 -17.67
CA CYS A 283 4.07 -2.37 -16.51
C CYS A 283 3.03 -1.36 -16.08
N ARG A 284 1.89 -1.85 -15.65
CA ARG A 284 0.77 -1.08 -15.11
C ARG A 284 0.87 -0.96 -13.59
N HIS A 285 -0.23 -0.80 -12.90
CA HIS A 285 -0.28 -0.43 -11.48
C HIS A 285 0.18 -1.56 -10.52
N GLU A 286 -0.30 -2.78 -10.73
CA GLU A 286 -0.05 -3.93 -9.84
C GLU A 286 1.22 -4.69 -10.24
N LEU A 287 2.40 -4.16 -9.92
CA LEU A 287 3.69 -4.77 -10.30
C LEU A 287 3.83 -6.23 -9.84
N LEU A 288 3.28 -6.57 -8.66
CA LEU A 288 3.35 -7.93 -8.10
C LEU A 288 2.40 -8.92 -8.80
N ASN A 289 1.55 -8.43 -9.69
CA ASN A 289 0.58 -9.19 -10.48
C ASN A 289 0.81 -9.01 -12.00
N GLU A 290 1.92 -8.41 -12.40
CA GLU A 290 2.26 -8.22 -13.79
C GLU A 290 2.75 -9.50 -14.46
N ILE A 291 2.75 -9.55 -15.80
CA ILE A 291 3.24 -10.70 -16.56
C ILE A 291 4.73 -10.99 -16.34
N ASN A 292 5.50 -9.99 -15.91
CA ASN A 292 6.92 -10.11 -15.55
C ASN A 292 7.16 -9.88 -14.04
N LYS A 293 6.23 -10.29 -13.18
CA LYS A 293 6.29 -10.12 -11.73
C LYS A 293 7.54 -10.73 -11.08
N GLU A 294 8.05 -11.81 -11.66
CA GLU A 294 9.27 -12.47 -11.17
C GLU A 294 10.47 -11.51 -11.20
N GLU A 295 10.62 -10.70 -12.25
CA GLU A 295 11.64 -9.63 -12.31
C GLU A 295 11.49 -8.65 -11.16
N VAL A 296 10.24 -8.24 -10.83
CA VAL A 296 9.96 -7.32 -9.73
C VAL A 296 10.31 -7.96 -8.37
N TYR A 297 9.98 -9.24 -8.19
CA TYR A 297 10.28 -9.98 -6.97
C TYR A 297 11.80 -10.10 -6.73
N GLU A 298 12.55 -10.43 -7.79
CA GLU A 298 14.01 -10.53 -7.74
C GLU A 298 14.65 -9.18 -7.43
N ASP A 299 14.21 -8.10 -8.08
CA ASP A 299 14.71 -6.75 -7.82
C ASP A 299 14.48 -6.30 -6.38
N ILE A 300 13.29 -6.56 -5.83
CA ILE A 300 12.97 -6.27 -4.45
C ILE A 300 13.94 -7.00 -3.51
N THR A 301 14.10 -8.30 -3.68
CA THR A 301 14.95 -9.11 -2.80
C THR A 301 16.44 -8.80 -2.99
N GLN A 302 16.88 -8.52 -4.21
CA GLN A 302 18.24 -8.08 -4.47
C GLN A 302 18.54 -6.72 -3.85
N TRP A 303 17.58 -5.76 -3.93
CA TRP A 303 17.75 -4.46 -3.28
C TRP A 303 17.82 -4.60 -1.76
N LEU A 304 16.91 -5.39 -1.16
CA LEU A 304 16.87 -5.68 0.27
C LEU A 304 18.13 -6.40 0.76
N GLY A 305 18.75 -7.24 -0.05
CA GLY A 305 19.97 -7.97 0.29
C GLY A 305 21.11 -7.06 0.76
N ARG A 306 21.12 -5.79 0.32
CA ARG A 306 22.12 -4.78 0.73
C ARG A 306 21.97 -4.35 2.20
N TYR A 307 20.76 -4.43 2.76
CA TYR A 307 20.42 -3.87 4.07
C TYR A 307 20.09 -4.94 5.12
N ILE A 308 19.65 -6.12 4.68
CA ILE A 308 19.14 -7.17 5.56
C ILE A 308 20.20 -8.22 5.85
N PHE A 309 20.90 -8.69 4.80
CA PHE A 309 21.82 -9.81 4.96
C PHE A 309 23.29 -9.38 5.14
N GLY A 310 23.56 -8.09 5.24
CA GLY A 310 24.89 -7.52 5.22
C GLY A 310 25.61 -7.91 3.92
N CYS A 311 26.13 -7.00 3.13
CA CYS A 311 27.02 -7.37 2.06
C CYS A 311 28.15 -8.21 2.68
N ALA A 312 28.17 -9.51 2.41
CA ALA A 312 29.43 -10.21 2.41
C ALA A 312 30.32 -9.45 1.43
N ARG A 313 31.16 -8.54 1.97
CA ARG A 313 32.21 -7.86 1.23
C ARG A 313 33.30 -8.85 0.89
#